data_160c004331329913e4cac545bf77712a
#
_entry.id   160c004331329913e4cac545bf77712a
#
_cell.length_a   1.000
_cell.length_b   1.000
_cell.length_c   1.000
_cell.angle_alpha   90.00
_cell.angle_beta   90.00
_cell.angle_gamma   90.00
#
_symmetry.space_group_name_H-M   'P 1'
#
loop_
_entity.id
_entity.type
_entity.pdbx_description
1 polymer ?
#
loop_
_entity_poly.entity_id
_entity_poly.type
_entity_poly.pdbx_seq_one_letter_code
_entity_poly.pdbx_strand_id
1 'polypeptide(L)'
;HSCLNDPVCLVMAVGRKYQLRPMAKSEFMNIPVLGWLLKKAGVFAVDRGKSDVTAIKTAIKYLKSGEKVLLFPEGTRVKGGVDKHGHESEAKSGAAMLAVRTGAPIVPVYIPEKKKWFRFTNIVIGEPYYPHVESKKGTAEEYKEIAEELMERIHALGAKAA
;
A
#
# COMPACT_ATOMS: atom_id res chain seq x y z
N HIS A 1 -3.79 7.44 0.40
CA HIS A 1 -2.80 8.39 -0.16
C HIS A 1 -3.49 9.50 -0.97
N SER A 2 -2.94 10.71 -0.98
CA SER A 2 -3.60 11.89 -1.58
C SER A 2 -3.08 12.26 -2.97
N CYS A 3 -1.89 11.79 -3.38
CA CYS A 3 -1.21 12.24 -4.59
C CYS A 3 -0.64 11.08 -5.42
N LEU A 4 -0.57 11.28 -6.75
CA LEU A 4 0.07 10.34 -7.69
C LEU A 4 1.58 10.13 -7.41
N ASN A 5 2.22 11.13 -6.81
CA ASN A 5 3.65 11.08 -6.51
C ASN A 5 3.98 10.31 -5.23
N ASP A 6 3.00 9.93 -4.40
CA ASP A 6 3.22 9.24 -3.13
C ASP A 6 4.00 7.94 -3.28
N PRO A 7 3.67 7.06 -4.24
CA PRO A 7 4.47 5.86 -4.48
C PRO A 7 5.92 6.17 -4.87
N VAL A 8 6.12 7.21 -5.69
CA VAL A 8 7.46 7.62 -6.14
C VAL A 8 8.28 8.16 -4.98
N CYS A 9 7.70 9.04 -4.16
CA CYS A 9 8.35 9.58 -2.97
C CYS A 9 8.77 8.46 -2.01
N LEU A 10 7.90 7.46 -1.80
CA LEU A 10 8.20 6.34 -0.92
C LEU A 10 9.30 5.44 -1.48
N VAL A 11 9.25 5.11 -2.78
CA VAL A 11 10.31 4.31 -3.43
C VAL A 11 11.66 5.02 -3.36
N MET A 12 11.68 6.34 -3.54
CA MET A 12 12.90 7.14 -3.40
C MET A 12 13.41 7.18 -1.97
N ALA A 13 12.52 7.35 -0.99
CA ALA A 13 12.88 7.40 0.44
C ALA A 13 13.42 6.07 0.97
N VAL A 14 12.79 4.97 0.57
CA VAL A 14 13.18 3.61 1.01
C VAL A 14 14.42 3.11 0.25
N GLY A 15 14.60 3.57 -1.00
CA GLY A 15 15.74 3.21 -1.84
C GLY A 15 15.66 1.82 -2.45
N ARG A 16 16.55 1.56 -3.41
CA ARG A 16 16.59 0.29 -4.15
C ARG A 16 17.02 -0.93 -3.31
N LYS A 17 17.74 -0.68 -2.22
CA LYS A 17 18.26 -1.74 -1.33
C LYS A 17 17.16 -2.65 -0.79
N TYR A 18 15.96 -2.13 -0.61
CA TYR A 18 14.87 -2.86 0.03
C TYR A 18 13.96 -3.63 -0.92
N GLN A 19 14.26 -3.66 -2.22
CA GLN A 19 13.49 -4.41 -3.24
C GLN A 19 11.98 -4.18 -3.11
N LEU A 20 11.58 -2.91 -3.06
CA LEU A 20 10.19 -2.52 -2.93
C LEU A 20 9.45 -2.75 -4.26
N ARG A 21 8.31 -3.45 -4.22
CA ARG A 21 7.45 -3.77 -5.36
C ARG A 21 6.12 -3.01 -5.24
N PRO A 22 6.01 -1.79 -5.80
CA PRO A 22 4.77 -1.04 -5.76
C PRO A 22 3.69 -1.72 -6.61
N MET A 23 2.46 -1.75 -6.09
CA MET A 23 1.28 -2.17 -6.82
C MET A 23 0.61 -0.95 -7.45
N ALA A 24 0.43 -0.95 -8.77
CA ALA A 24 -0.20 0.15 -9.50
C ALA A 24 -1.33 -0.34 -10.40
N LYS A 25 -2.26 0.57 -10.72
CA LYS A 25 -3.38 0.31 -11.62
C LYS A 25 -2.88 -0.09 -13.02
N SER A 26 -3.47 -1.12 -13.62
CA SER A 26 -3.05 -1.68 -14.90
C SER A 26 -3.01 -0.65 -16.03
N GLU A 27 -3.92 0.33 -16.03
CA GLU A 27 -3.96 1.38 -17.08
C GLU A 27 -2.67 2.20 -17.15
N PHE A 28 -1.96 2.40 -16.02
CA PHE A 28 -0.67 3.10 -16.03
C PHE A 28 0.43 2.32 -16.75
N MET A 29 0.32 0.99 -16.76
CA MET A 29 1.29 0.12 -17.45
C MET A 29 1.14 0.16 -18.96
N ASN A 30 -0.02 0.59 -19.47
CA ASN A 30 -0.34 0.68 -20.89
C ASN A 30 0.08 2.03 -21.52
N ILE A 31 0.50 3.01 -20.70
CA ILE A 31 1.00 4.29 -21.20
C ILE A 31 2.44 4.08 -21.71
N PRO A 32 2.73 4.36 -22.99
CA PRO A 32 4.09 4.28 -23.53
C PRO A 32 5.08 5.09 -22.66
N VAL A 33 6.32 4.73 -22.62
CA VAL A 33 7.37 5.34 -21.79
C VAL A 33 7.10 5.19 -20.27
N LEU A 34 5.93 5.61 -19.75
CA LEU A 34 5.59 5.47 -18.33
C LEU A 34 5.51 4.01 -17.93
N GLY A 35 4.82 3.16 -18.70
CA GLY A 35 4.73 1.72 -18.42
C GLY A 35 6.08 1.03 -18.43
N TRP A 36 6.96 1.41 -19.36
CA TRP A 36 8.33 0.92 -19.39
C TRP A 36 9.13 1.35 -18.15
N LEU A 37 9.01 2.61 -17.74
CA LEU A 37 9.67 3.13 -16.55
C LEU A 37 9.16 2.45 -15.27
N LEU A 38 7.85 2.27 -15.15
CA LEU A 38 7.22 1.59 -14.02
C LEU A 38 7.69 0.13 -13.92
N LYS A 39 7.77 -0.59 -15.04
CA LYS A 39 8.33 -1.96 -15.07
C LYS A 39 9.78 -2.00 -14.60
N LYS A 40 10.63 -1.05 -15.08
CA LYS A 40 12.01 -0.92 -14.60
C LYS A 40 12.11 -0.59 -13.10
N ALA A 41 11.15 0.16 -12.56
CA ALA A 41 11.05 0.45 -11.13
C ALA A 41 10.50 -0.71 -10.29
N GLY A 42 10.19 -1.87 -10.92
CA GLY A 42 9.68 -3.06 -10.23
C GLY A 42 8.19 -2.97 -9.87
N VAL A 43 7.46 -2.05 -10.46
CA VAL A 43 6.01 -1.91 -10.29
C VAL A 43 5.30 -3.07 -10.99
N PHE A 44 4.31 -3.66 -10.34
CA PHE A 44 3.43 -4.65 -10.95
C PHE A 44 1.98 -4.17 -11.02
N ALA A 45 1.26 -4.66 -12.04
CA ALA A 45 -0.09 -4.20 -12.34
C ALA A 45 -1.13 -4.88 -11.44
N VAL A 46 -2.21 -4.14 -11.12
CA VAL A 46 -3.44 -4.68 -10.55
C VAL A 46 -4.64 -4.12 -11.31
N ASP A 47 -5.57 -4.97 -11.66
CA ASP A 47 -6.85 -4.57 -12.22
C ASP A 47 -7.85 -4.30 -11.10
N ARG A 48 -8.20 -3.01 -10.91
CA ARG A 48 -9.13 -2.58 -9.86
C ARG A 48 -10.55 -2.69 -10.38
N GLY A 49 -11.39 -3.45 -9.71
CA GLY A 49 -12.80 -3.64 -10.06
C GLY A 49 -13.18 -5.08 -10.35
N LYS A 50 -12.22 -5.96 -10.46
CA LYS A 50 -12.38 -7.41 -10.44
C LYS A 50 -11.42 -8.00 -9.42
N SER A 51 -11.76 -9.16 -8.87
CA SER A 51 -10.80 -9.90 -8.04
C SER A 51 -9.63 -10.33 -8.92
N ASP A 52 -8.56 -9.50 -8.96
CA ASP A 52 -7.38 -9.79 -9.76
C ASP A 52 -6.52 -10.86 -9.08
N VAL A 53 -6.89 -12.10 -9.34
CA VAL A 53 -6.19 -13.29 -8.82
C VAL A 53 -4.72 -13.29 -9.26
N THR A 54 -4.40 -12.73 -10.42
CA THR A 54 -3.03 -12.66 -10.94
C THR A 54 -2.19 -11.70 -10.13
N ALA A 55 -2.71 -10.51 -9.81
CA ALA A 55 -2.03 -9.55 -8.95
C ALA A 55 -1.80 -10.10 -7.54
N ILE A 56 -2.81 -10.78 -6.97
CA ILE A 56 -2.70 -11.43 -5.65
C ILE A 56 -1.60 -12.50 -5.67
N LYS A 57 -1.59 -13.39 -6.67
CA LYS A 57 -0.56 -14.44 -6.82
C LYS A 57 0.84 -13.82 -6.96
N THR A 58 0.95 -12.74 -7.73
CA THR A 58 2.21 -12.01 -7.94
C THR A 58 2.71 -11.39 -6.64
N ALA A 59 1.83 -10.73 -5.88
CA ALA A 59 2.17 -10.18 -4.57
C ALA A 59 2.64 -11.26 -3.58
N ILE A 60 1.93 -12.40 -3.51
CA ILE A 60 2.31 -13.54 -2.67
C ILE A 60 3.69 -14.07 -3.08
N LYS A 61 3.96 -14.18 -4.39
CA LYS A 61 5.27 -14.63 -4.88
C LYS A 61 6.39 -13.71 -4.42
N TYR A 62 6.22 -12.38 -4.56
CA TYR A 62 7.21 -11.40 -4.10
C TYR A 62 7.43 -11.47 -2.59
N LEU A 63 6.36 -11.52 -1.79
CA LEU A 63 6.47 -11.62 -0.33
C LEU A 63 7.19 -12.89 0.11
N LYS A 64 6.90 -14.04 -0.53
CA LYS A 64 7.56 -15.32 -0.24
C LYS A 64 9.03 -15.35 -0.67
N SER A 65 9.45 -14.54 -1.64
CA SER A 65 10.85 -14.39 -2.01
C SER A 65 11.62 -13.35 -1.18
N GLY A 66 11.00 -12.82 -0.12
CA GLY A 66 11.62 -11.83 0.79
C GLY A 66 11.57 -10.37 0.28
N GLU A 67 10.92 -10.15 -0.87
CA GLU A 67 10.69 -8.81 -1.40
C GLU A 67 9.55 -8.11 -0.64
N LYS A 68 9.48 -6.80 -0.73
CA LYS A 68 8.50 -5.99 -0.01
C LYS A 68 7.46 -5.46 -0.99
N VAL A 69 6.18 -5.73 -0.72
CA VAL A 69 5.07 -5.23 -1.54
C VAL A 69 4.57 -3.91 -0.95
N LEU A 70 4.52 -2.86 -1.78
CA LEU A 70 3.93 -1.59 -1.42
C LEU A 70 2.51 -1.51 -1.97
N LEU A 71 1.58 -1.28 -1.09
CA LEU A 71 0.18 -1.03 -1.45
C LEU A 71 -0.43 0.07 -0.56
N PHE A 72 -1.50 0.67 -1.06
CA PHE A 72 -2.25 1.68 -0.33
C PHE A 72 -3.57 1.08 0.12
N PRO A 73 -3.80 0.91 1.43
CA PRO A 73 -4.96 0.17 1.95
C PRO A 73 -6.29 0.82 1.60
N GLU A 74 -6.34 2.12 1.38
CA GLU A 74 -7.53 2.85 0.93
C GLU A 74 -7.99 2.44 -0.48
N GLY A 75 -7.12 1.83 -1.28
CA GLY A 75 -7.42 1.38 -2.65
C GLY A 75 -7.67 2.49 -3.66
N THR A 76 -7.88 3.73 -3.23
CA THR A 76 -8.09 4.91 -4.06
C THR A 76 -7.36 6.12 -3.47
N ARG A 77 -7.39 7.25 -4.17
CA ARG A 77 -6.85 8.52 -3.64
C ARG A 77 -7.88 9.15 -2.74
N VAL A 78 -7.47 9.52 -1.53
CA VAL A 78 -8.29 10.10 -0.50
C VAL A 78 -7.76 11.49 -0.16
N LYS A 79 -8.64 12.46 0.00
CA LYS A 79 -8.34 13.80 0.52
C LYS A 79 -9.30 14.10 1.66
N GLY A 80 -8.77 14.47 2.83
CA GLY A 80 -9.61 14.79 3.98
C GLY A 80 -10.50 13.64 4.45
N GLY A 81 -10.05 12.39 4.28
CA GLY A 81 -10.82 11.20 4.68
C GLY A 81 -11.86 10.71 3.67
N VAL A 82 -12.06 11.43 2.56
CA VAL A 82 -13.05 11.05 1.54
C VAL A 82 -12.40 10.71 0.20
N ASP A 83 -13.00 9.79 -0.55
CA ASP A 83 -12.57 9.42 -1.88
C ASP A 83 -12.99 10.48 -2.93
N LYS A 84 -12.63 10.24 -4.19
CA LYS A 84 -12.98 11.13 -5.30
C LYS A 84 -14.49 11.22 -5.59
N HIS A 85 -15.30 10.37 -4.99
CA HIS A 85 -16.77 10.35 -5.12
C HIS A 85 -17.46 10.89 -3.87
N GLY A 86 -16.72 11.37 -2.85
CA GLY A 86 -17.26 11.93 -1.62
C GLY A 86 -17.64 10.87 -0.57
N HIS A 87 -17.27 9.59 -0.76
CA HIS A 87 -17.49 8.54 0.23
C HIS A 87 -16.34 8.47 1.21
N GLU A 88 -16.65 8.14 2.47
CA GLU A 88 -15.62 7.83 3.46
C GLU A 88 -14.73 6.68 2.97
N SER A 89 -13.43 6.83 3.17
CA SER A 89 -12.47 5.85 2.73
C SER A 89 -12.43 4.67 3.69
N GLU A 90 -13.02 3.57 3.26
CA GLU A 90 -12.87 2.30 3.99
C GLU A 90 -11.53 1.62 3.66
N ALA A 91 -10.93 1.02 4.68
CA ALA A 91 -9.74 0.20 4.52
C ALA A 91 -10.05 -1.07 3.70
N LYS A 92 -9.25 -1.31 2.67
CA LYS A 92 -9.37 -2.54 1.87
C LYS A 92 -8.59 -3.69 2.52
N SER A 93 -9.23 -4.81 2.69
CA SER A 93 -8.67 -6.00 3.36
C SER A 93 -7.52 -6.70 2.61
N GLY A 94 -7.15 -6.21 1.43
CA GLY A 94 -6.10 -6.82 0.62
C GLY A 94 -4.73 -6.90 1.29
N ALA A 95 -4.34 -5.87 2.05
CA ALA A 95 -3.09 -5.86 2.81
C ALA A 95 -3.10 -6.93 3.91
N ALA A 96 -4.18 -6.99 4.67
CA ALA A 96 -4.40 -7.98 5.72
C ALA A 96 -4.33 -9.41 5.18
N MET A 97 -5.08 -9.67 4.10
CA MET A 97 -5.07 -10.98 3.44
C MET A 97 -3.68 -11.41 2.96
N LEU A 98 -2.90 -10.50 2.36
CA LEU A 98 -1.55 -10.81 1.90
C LEU A 98 -0.63 -11.12 3.08
N ALA A 99 -0.66 -10.31 4.14
CA ALA A 99 0.15 -10.52 5.34
C ALA A 99 -0.15 -11.87 6.00
N VAL A 100 -1.42 -12.17 6.26
CA VAL A 100 -1.85 -13.43 6.89
C VAL A 100 -1.46 -14.64 6.04
N ARG A 101 -1.69 -14.60 4.72
CA ARG A 101 -1.39 -15.73 3.82
C ARG A 101 0.09 -15.99 3.59
N THR A 102 0.94 -15.00 3.83
CA THR A 102 2.38 -15.12 3.60
C THR A 102 3.19 -15.16 4.89
N GLY A 103 2.59 -14.80 6.02
CA GLY A 103 3.30 -14.59 7.28
C GLY A 103 4.20 -13.35 7.27
N ALA A 104 4.02 -12.45 6.30
CA ALA A 104 4.81 -11.24 6.21
C ALA A 104 4.32 -10.17 7.21
N PRO A 105 5.23 -9.41 7.86
CA PRO A 105 4.84 -8.29 8.70
C PRO A 105 4.24 -7.15 7.88
N ILE A 106 3.35 -6.40 8.50
CA ILE A 106 2.85 -5.13 7.97
C ILE A 106 3.70 -4.00 8.55
N VAL A 107 4.15 -3.09 7.69
CA VAL A 107 4.84 -1.86 8.07
C VAL A 107 3.93 -0.67 7.75
N PRO A 108 3.32 -0.02 8.73
CA PRO A 108 2.50 1.15 8.49
C PRO A 108 3.38 2.34 8.11
N VAL A 109 2.94 3.09 7.10
CA VAL A 109 3.66 4.27 6.61
C VAL A 109 2.71 5.44 6.45
N TYR A 110 3.02 6.55 7.09
CA TYR A 110 2.28 7.80 6.94
C TYR A 110 2.98 8.75 5.97
N ILE A 111 2.21 9.29 5.03
CA ILE A 111 2.64 10.29 4.06
C ILE A 111 1.73 11.51 4.21
N PRO A 112 2.24 12.70 4.57
CA PRO A 112 1.43 13.90 4.75
C PRO A 112 0.66 14.29 3.49
N GLU A 113 -0.59 14.73 3.64
CA GLU A 113 -1.41 15.22 2.52
C GLU A 113 -0.85 16.51 1.93
N LYS A 114 -0.48 17.47 2.80
CA LYS A 114 0.07 18.76 2.39
C LYS A 114 1.55 18.64 2.11
N LYS A 115 1.90 18.58 0.83
CA LYS A 115 3.28 18.62 0.35
C LYS A 115 3.62 20.04 -0.07
N LYS A 116 4.66 20.61 0.52
CA LYS A 116 5.19 21.89 0.09
C LYS A 116 5.99 21.67 -1.20
N TRP A 117 5.70 22.45 -2.24
CA TRP A 117 6.48 22.44 -3.49
C TRP A 117 7.94 22.78 -3.18
N PHE A 118 8.85 22.01 -3.69
CA PHE A 118 10.31 22.12 -3.46
C PHE A 118 10.80 21.88 -2.01
N ARG A 119 10.03 21.23 -1.14
CA ARG A 119 10.51 20.80 0.19
C ARG A 119 10.42 19.28 0.34
N PHE A 120 11.35 18.73 1.12
CA PHE A 120 11.30 17.33 1.52
C PHE A 120 9.99 17.03 2.26
N THR A 121 9.34 15.94 1.88
CA THR A 121 8.16 15.43 2.57
C THR A 121 8.63 14.46 3.65
N ASN A 122 8.29 14.73 4.90
CA ASN A 122 8.60 13.81 5.99
C ASN A 122 7.69 12.59 5.90
N ILE A 123 8.23 11.46 5.47
CA ILE A 123 7.55 10.18 5.49
C ILE A 123 7.86 9.52 6.82
N VAL A 124 6.83 9.10 7.54
CA VAL A 124 6.98 8.42 8.83
C VAL A 124 6.73 6.94 8.64
N ILE A 125 7.73 6.13 8.95
CA ILE A 125 7.68 4.68 8.88
C ILE A 125 7.51 4.16 10.31
N GLY A 126 6.45 3.39 10.55
CA GLY A 126 6.18 2.78 11.84
C GLY A 126 6.86 1.44 12.02
N GLU A 127 6.73 0.87 13.21
CA GLU A 127 7.27 -0.44 13.54
C GLU A 127 6.54 -1.55 12.79
N PRO A 128 7.27 -2.56 12.30
CA PRO A 128 6.66 -3.76 11.73
C PRO A 128 5.82 -4.51 12.78
N TYR A 129 4.68 -5.03 12.37
CA TYR A 129 3.88 -5.90 13.22
C TYR A 129 3.31 -7.08 12.43
N TYR A 130 3.05 -8.17 13.13
CA TYR A 130 2.42 -9.36 12.56
C TYR A 130 0.94 -9.34 12.95
N PRO A 131 0.01 -9.30 11.98
CA PRO A 131 -1.41 -9.37 12.31
C PRO A 131 -1.74 -10.73 12.92
N HIS A 132 -2.52 -10.70 13.99
CA HIS A 132 -3.01 -11.93 14.62
C HIS A 132 -4.31 -12.39 13.97
N VAL A 133 -4.45 -13.69 13.74
CA VAL A 133 -5.67 -14.35 13.30
C VAL A 133 -5.84 -15.65 14.09
N GLU A 134 -7.06 -15.97 14.44
CA GLU A 134 -7.36 -17.23 15.15
C GLU A 134 -7.30 -18.43 14.20
N SER A 135 -7.74 -18.24 12.97
CA SER A 135 -7.76 -19.28 11.95
C SER A 135 -6.50 -19.26 11.08
N LYS A 136 -6.07 -20.43 10.62
CA LYS A 136 -4.87 -20.59 9.78
C LYS A 136 -4.91 -19.80 8.46
N LYS A 137 -6.09 -19.42 7.97
CA LYS A 137 -6.29 -18.71 6.70
C LYS A 137 -6.88 -17.30 6.85
N GLY A 138 -7.34 -16.96 8.03
CA GLY A 138 -8.13 -15.75 8.28
C GLY A 138 -9.53 -15.81 7.68
N THR A 139 -10.47 -15.10 8.30
CA THR A 139 -11.83 -14.87 7.80
C THR A 139 -11.94 -13.48 7.15
N ALA A 140 -13.07 -13.20 6.51
CA ALA A 140 -13.31 -11.88 5.93
C ALA A 140 -13.42 -10.79 7.01
N GLU A 141 -14.00 -11.14 8.13
CA GLU A 141 -14.15 -10.29 9.32
C GLU A 141 -12.79 -9.96 9.93
N GLU A 142 -11.94 -10.98 10.17
CA GLU A 142 -10.57 -10.79 10.67
C GLU A 142 -9.73 -9.91 9.72
N TYR A 143 -9.87 -10.09 8.42
CA TYR A 143 -9.18 -9.23 7.44
C TYR A 143 -9.65 -7.77 7.48
N LYS A 144 -10.93 -7.54 7.77
CA LYS A 144 -11.50 -6.21 7.95
C LYS A 144 -10.94 -5.55 9.20
N GLU A 145 -10.96 -6.25 10.33
CA GLU A 145 -10.42 -5.77 11.62
C GLU A 145 -8.92 -5.40 11.49
N ILE A 146 -8.11 -6.26 10.86
CA ILE A 146 -6.70 -5.98 10.62
C ILE A 146 -6.52 -4.75 9.71
N ALA A 147 -7.40 -4.56 8.73
CA ALA A 147 -7.34 -3.40 7.86
C ALA A 147 -7.69 -2.10 8.59
N GLU A 148 -8.67 -2.13 9.48
CA GLU A 148 -9.04 -1.02 10.36
C GLU A 148 -7.89 -0.69 11.33
N GLU A 149 -7.32 -1.68 12.02
CA GLU A 149 -6.14 -1.53 12.86
C GLU A 149 -4.96 -0.89 12.11
N LEU A 150 -4.71 -1.33 10.88
CA LEU A 150 -3.67 -0.75 10.03
C LEU A 150 -3.91 0.75 9.77
N MET A 151 -5.15 1.15 9.50
CA MET A 151 -5.49 2.56 9.30
C MET A 151 -5.31 3.37 10.57
N GLU A 152 -5.72 2.85 11.73
CA GLU A 152 -5.49 3.51 13.02
C GLU A 152 -3.99 3.72 13.28
N ARG A 153 -3.16 2.71 13.04
CA ARG A 153 -1.69 2.80 13.16
C ARG A 153 -1.11 3.85 12.23
N ILE A 154 -1.58 3.94 10.98
CA ILE A 154 -1.15 4.96 10.03
C ILE A 154 -1.55 6.36 10.52
N HIS A 155 -2.78 6.54 11.00
CA HIS A 155 -3.25 7.83 11.54
C HIS A 155 -2.47 8.26 12.80
N ALA A 156 -2.18 7.32 13.69
CA ALA A 156 -1.37 7.58 14.89
C ALA A 156 0.06 8.05 14.54
N LEU A 157 0.67 7.53 13.46
CA LEU A 157 1.94 8.03 12.95
C LEU A 157 1.82 9.48 12.46
N GLY A 158 0.71 9.82 11.82
CA GLY A 158 0.43 11.19 11.36
C GLY A 158 0.31 12.19 12.50
N ALA A 159 -0.37 11.81 13.59
CA ALA A 159 -0.51 12.63 14.78
C ALA A 159 0.83 12.92 15.48
N LYS A 160 1.79 11.99 15.43
CA LYS A 160 3.15 12.17 15.97
C LYS A 160 4.06 13.01 15.06
N ALA A 161 3.69 13.19 13.80
CA ALA A 161 4.48 13.91 12.80
C ALA A 161 4.05 15.37 12.61
N ALA A 162 2.92 15.78 13.18
CA ALA A 162 2.36 17.13 13.13
C ALA A 162 2.99 18.01 14.21
#